data_ce12bdf7c7c8235fb8bb73db7f7e7a9b
#
_entry.id   ce12bdf7c7c8235fb8bb73db7f7e7a9b
#
_cell.length_a   1.000
_cell.length_b   1.000
_cell.length_c   1.000
_cell.angle_alpha   90.00
_cell.angle_beta   90.00
_cell.angle_gamma   90.00
#
_symmetry.space_group_name_H-M   'P 1'
#
loop_
_entity.id
_entity.type
_entity.pdbx_description
1 polymer ?
#
loop_
_entity_poly.entity_id
_entity_poly.type
_entity_poly.pdbx_seq_one_letter_code
_entity_poly.pdbx_strand_id
1 'polypeptide(L)'
;SVGEAIRESGINRKDLFITTKLWNTDHGYDTTMRAFEHSMKLLGLDYLDLYLIHWPNPIKFRDCWQKANAGSWKAFEELYRAGRIRALGVSNFLPHHIDALMETAEIAPMVNQIRLCPGETQDAVVSYCREHHILVEAYSPMGTGKIFKVPQMTALAEKYQRSVAQICIRWSLQMGFLPLPKSVTPARIAENAQVFDFELDEADVAMNASLKGCCGESRDPDQILF
;
A
#
# COMPACT_ATOMS: atom_id res chain seq x y z
N SER A 1 1.41 19.00 9.74
CA SER A 1 1.91 18.17 8.62
C SER A 1 2.58 16.89 9.12
N VAL A 2 2.82 15.91 8.24
CA VAL A 2 3.53 14.67 8.62
C VAL A 2 4.94 14.98 9.11
N GLY A 3 5.68 15.84 8.43
CA GLY A 3 7.03 16.25 8.85
C GLY A 3 7.03 16.93 10.22
N GLU A 4 6.04 17.74 10.53
CA GLU A 4 5.85 18.36 11.84
C GLU A 4 5.56 17.30 12.92
N ALA A 5 4.62 16.38 12.65
CA ALA A 5 4.32 15.30 13.58
C ALA A 5 5.54 14.41 13.88
N ILE A 6 6.38 14.12 12.87
CA ILE A 6 7.63 13.38 13.07
C ILE A 6 8.55 14.14 14.03
N ARG A 7 8.77 15.44 13.82
CA ARG A 7 9.63 16.26 14.70
C ARG A 7 9.08 16.36 16.12
N GLU A 8 7.78 16.53 16.26
CA GLU A 8 7.10 16.68 17.56
C GLU A 8 6.98 15.37 18.34
N SER A 9 7.02 14.23 17.66
CA SER A 9 6.88 12.91 18.30
C SER A 9 8.02 12.57 19.26
N GLY A 10 9.21 13.14 19.05
CA GLY A 10 10.42 12.80 19.80
C GLY A 10 10.95 11.38 19.52
N ILE A 11 10.34 10.64 18.60
CA ILE A 11 10.78 9.30 18.21
C ILE A 11 12.01 9.40 17.30
N ASN A 12 13.03 8.57 17.54
CA ASN A 12 14.19 8.56 16.67
C ASN A 12 13.78 8.22 15.23
N ARG A 13 14.35 8.94 14.25
CA ARG A 13 14.06 8.71 12.82
C ARG A 13 14.23 7.25 12.39
N LYS A 14 15.23 6.56 12.93
CA LYS A 14 15.53 5.14 12.64
C LYS A 14 14.45 4.17 13.14
N ASP A 15 13.62 4.59 14.10
CA ASP A 15 12.54 3.79 14.68
C ASP A 15 11.19 4.09 14.01
N LEU A 16 11.18 4.95 12.97
CA LEU A 16 10.05 5.28 12.14
C LEU A 16 10.23 4.69 10.74
N PHE A 17 9.16 4.11 10.20
CA PHE A 17 9.09 3.70 8.80
C PHE A 17 8.22 4.69 8.01
N ILE A 18 8.87 5.52 7.19
CA ILE A 18 8.20 6.62 6.47
C ILE A 18 8.08 6.28 4.99
N THR A 19 6.83 6.21 4.55
CA THR A 19 6.47 5.97 3.13
C THR A 19 5.86 7.21 2.51
N THR A 20 6.25 7.52 1.28
CA THR A 20 5.50 8.46 0.43
C THR A 20 5.42 7.93 -1.00
N LYS A 21 4.69 8.64 -1.87
CA LYS A 21 4.43 8.20 -3.24
C LYS A 21 4.73 9.31 -4.24
N LEU A 22 5.24 8.91 -5.40
CA LEU A 22 5.31 9.75 -6.58
C LEU A 22 3.89 9.98 -7.11
N TRP A 23 3.50 11.22 -7.24
CA TRP A 23 2.18 11.56 -7.73
C TRP A 23 2.06 11.33 -9.24
N ASN A 24 0.84 11.12 -9.70
CA ASN A 24 0.50 10.75 -11.07
C ASN A 24 0.96 11.76 -12.14
N THR A 25 1.11 13.05 -11.79
CA THR A 25 1.57 14.08 -12.73
C THR A 25 3.09 14.15 -12.89
N ASP A 26 3.85 13.42 -12.06
CA ASP A 26 5.28 13.59 -11.88
C ASP A 26 6.11 12.40 -12.40
N HIS A 27 5.50 11.53 -13.22
CA HIS A 27 6.21 10.43 -13.86
C HIS A 27 7.28 10.92 -14.84
N GLY A 28 8.30 10.10 -15.04
CA GLY A 28 9.51 10.43 -15.82
C GLY A 28 10.69 10.78 -14.91
N TYR A 29 11.91 10.63 -15.41
CA TYR A 29 13.13 10.74 -14.59
C TYR A 29 13.27 12.11 -13.89
N ASP A 30 13.36 13.22 -14.65
CA ASP A 30 13.61 14.55 -14.08
C ASP A 30 12.47 15.06 -13.18
N THR A 31 11.24 14.74 -13.55
CA THR A 31 10.05 15.11 -12.76
C THR A 31 10.01 14.33 -11.45
N THR A 32 10.35 13.05 -11.47
CA THR A 32 10.46 12.21 -10.27
C THR A 32 11.53 12.74 -9.31
N MET A 33 12.70 13.09 -9.80
CA MET A 33 13.78 13.66 -8.96
C MET A 33 13.31 14.95 -8.27
N ARG A 34 12.67 15.87 -9.02
CA ARG A 34 12.13 17.11 -8.44
C ARG A 34 11.02 16.85 -7.41
N ALA A 35 10.11 15.92 -7.70
CA ALA A 35 9.02 15.55 -6.79
C ALA A 35 9.54 14.92 -5.50
N PHE A 36 10.59 14.10 -5.61
CA PHE A 36 11.27 13.53 -4.45
C PHE A 36 11.87 14.63 -3.56
N GLU A 37 12.68 15.53 -4.12
CA GLU A 37 13.30 16.61 -3.34
C GLU A 37 12.24 17.54 -2.72
N HIS A 38 11.15 17.81 -3.42
CA HIS A 38 10.02 18.55 -2.85
C HIS A 38 9.40 17.81 -1.65
N SER A 39 9.16 16.51 -1.76
CA SER A 39 8.63 15.69 -0.67
C SER A 39 9.58 15.68 0.54
N MET A 40 10.90 15.52 0.30
CA MET A 40 11.90 15.52 1.37
C MET A 40 11.95 16.85 2.11
N LYS A 41 11.85 17.96 1.39
CA LYS A 41 11.77 19.30 1.98
C LYS A 41 10.53 19.47 2.87
N LEU A 42 9.37 19.01 2.41
CA LEU A 42 8.11 19.07 3.19
C LEU A 42 8.14 18.19 4.44
N LEU A 43 8.76 17.02 4.33
CA LEU A 43 8.92 16.08 5.44
C LEU A 43 10.02 16.53 6.43
N GLY A 44 11.03 17.26 5.95
CA GLY A 44 12.21 17.63 6.74
C GLY A 44 13.09 16.42 7.05
N LEU A 45 13.25 15.50 6.08
CA LEU A 45 13.98 14.25 6.23
C LEU A 45 15.12 14.14 5.22
N ASP A 46 16.16 13.36 5.55
CA ASP A 46 17.28 13.08 4.67
C ASP A 46 17.05 11.83 3.81
N TYR A 47 16.23 10.88 4.27
CA TYR A 47 15.88 9.65 3.57
C TYR A 47 14.44 9.22 3.82
N LEU A 48 13.91 8.38 2.92
CA LEU A 48 12.65 7.65 3.10
C LEU A 48 12.94 6.17 3.34
N ASP A 49 12.02 5.49 4.04
CA ASP A 49 12.09 4.04 4.15
C ASP A 49 11.49 3.35 2.94
N LEU A 50 10.43 3.91 2.35
CA LEU A 50 9.81 3.38 1.13
C LEU A 50 9.30 4.53 0.25
N TYR A 51 9.59 4.43 -1.07
CA TYR A 51 9.04 5.32 -2.08
C TYR A 51 8.33 4.50 -3.16
N LEU A 52 7.08 4.88 -3.49
CA LEU A 52 6.21 4.13 -4.39
C LEU A 52 5.80 4.97 -5.60
N ILE A 53 5.74 4.36 -6.80
CA ILE A 53 4.94 4.92 -7.90
C ILE A 53 3.46 4.71 -7.53
N HIS A 54 2.64 5.79 -7.54
CA HIS A 54 1.29 5.73 -6.97
C HIS A 54 0.29 4.94 -7.84
N TRP A 55 0.30 5.16 -9.15
CA TRP A 55 -0.51 4.45 -10.14
C TRP A 55 0.30 4.19 -11.41
N PRO A 56 0.14 3.03 -12.08
CA PRO A 56 0.97 2.69 -13.23
C PRO A 56 0.62 3.48 -14.48
N ASN A 57 -0.68 3.77 -14.70
CA ASN A 57 -1.19 4.26 -15.97
C ASN A 57 -2.10 5.50 -15.78
N PRO A 58 -1.57 6.63 -15.24
CA PRO A 58 -2.35 7.84 -15.06
C PRO A 58 -2.70 8.49 -16.41
N ILE A 59 -3.83 9.22 -16.46
CA ILE A 59 -4.37 9.80 -17.68
C ILE A 59 -3.35 10.66 -18.45
N LYS A 60 -2.51 11.40 -17.75
CA LYS A 60 -1.48 12.27 -18.35
C LYS A 60 -0.46 11.50 -19.19
N PHE A 61 -0.19 10.26 -18.84
CA PHE A 61 0.85 9.42 -19.46
C PHE A 61 0.27 8.18 -20.14
N ARG A 62 -1.06 8.12 -20.36
CA ARG A 62 -1.75 6.94 -20.89
C ARG A 62 -1.11 6.37 -22.16
N ASP A 63 -0.72 7.22 -23.08
CA ASP A 63 -0.15 6.82 -24.37
C ASP A 63 1.34 6.44 -24.29
N CYS A 64 1.98 6.62 -23.11
CA CYS A 64 3.42 6.36 -22.93
C CYS A 64 3.77 5.91 -21.51
N TRP A 65 2.83 5.27 -20.81
CA TRP A 65 2.98 4.91 -19.40
C TRP A 65 4.19 4.01 -19.12
N GLN A 66 4.51 3.07 -20.04
CA GLN A 66 5.70 2.21 -19.89
C GLN A 66 6.99 3.06 -19.82
N LYS A 67 7.16 3.96 -20.79
CA LYS A 67 8.32 4.86 -20.83
C LYS A 67 8.36 5.81 -19.63
N ALA A 68 7.21 6.32 -19.21
CA ALA A 68 7.12 7.22 -18.07
C ALA A 68 7.48 6.50 -16.77
N ASN A 69 6.98 5.27 -16.55
CA ASN A 69 7.33 4.44 -15.41
C ASN A 69 8.82 4.03 -15.44
N ALA A 70 9.37 3.62 -16.58
CA ALA A 70 10.79 3.30 -16.71
C ALA A 70 11.67 4.49 -16.33
N GLY A 71 11.32 5.71 -16.75
CA GLY A 71 12.03 6.92 -16.35
C GLY A 71 11.94 7.18 -14.85
N SER A 72 10.76 7.03 -14.25
CA SER A 72 10.58 7.17 -12.80
C SER A 72 11.35 6.10 -12.03
N TRP A 73 11.34 4.87 -12.52
CA TRP A 73 12.04 3.77 -11.87
C TRP A 73 13.54 3.95 -11.87
N LYS A 74 14.12 4.42 -12.98
CA LYS A 74 15.54 4.79 -13.04
C LYS A 74 15.90 5.83 -11.97
N ALA A 75 15.07 6.85 -11.77
CA ALA A 75 15.27 7.82 -10.69
C ALA A 75 15.20 7.15 -9.30
N PHE A 76 14.24 6.24 -9.09
CA PHE A 76 14.13 5.48 -7.85
C PHE A 76 15.39 4.64 -7.56
N GLU A 77 15.92 3.95 -8.57
CA GLU A 77 17.13 3.15 -8.44
C GLU A 77 18.36 4.00 -8.08
N GLU A 78 18.50 5.18 -8.68
CA GLU A 78 19.57 6.11 -8.32
C GLU A 78 19.44 6.63 -6.89
N LEU A 79 18.23 7.00 -6.47
CA LEU A 79 17.94 7.41 -5.10
C LEU A 79 18.18 6.28 -4.08
N TYR A 80 17.87 5.05 -4.45
CA TYR A 80 18.16 3.86 -3.65
C TYR A 80 19.68 3.64 -3.50
N ARG A 81 20.44 3.67 -4.60
CA ARG A 81 21.91 3.53 -4.57
C ARG A 81 22.59 4.66 -3.80
N ALA A 82 22.00 5.86 -3.83
CA ALA A 82 22.45 7.00 -3.04
C ALA A 82 22.04 6.95 -1.55
N GLY A 83 21.29 5.92 -1.12
CA GLY A 83 20.80 5.80 0.25
C GLY A 83 19.71 6.80 0.63
N ARG A 84 19.12 7.49 -0.36
CA ARG A 84 18.03 8.46 -0.16
C ARG A 84 16.67 7.77 0.02
N ILE A 85 16.51 6.56 -0.49
CA ILE A 85 15.39 5.66 -0.20
C ILE A 85 15.94 4.29 0.18
N ARG A 86 15.31 3.61 1.16
CA ARG A 86 15.75 2.30 1.67
C ARG A 86 15.05 1.13 0.99
N ALA A 87 13.85 1.36 0.47
CA ALA A 87 13.09 0.42 -0.34
C ALA A 87 12.34 1.16 -1.44
N LEU A 88 12.18 0.49 -2.58
CA LEU A 88 11.47 1.00 -3.73
C LEU A 88 10.34 0.04 -4.11
N GLY A 89 9.23 0.61 -4.51
CA GLY A 89 8.06 -0.19 -4.85
C GLY A 89 7.05 0.57 -5.71
N VAL A 90 5.94 -0.09 -5.90
CA VAL A 90 4.85 0.38 -6.74
C VAL A 90 3.53 0.32 -5.98
N SER A 91 2.50 0.96 -6.50
CA SER A 91 1.16 0.88 -5.94
C SER A 91 0.14 0.75 -7.07
N ASN A 92 -0.86 -0.11 -6.88
CA ASN A 92 -1.91 -0.41 -7.86
C ASN A 92 -1.39 -1.00 -9.20
N PHE A 93 -0.22 -1.62 -9.20
CA PHE A 93 0.30 -2.28 -10.38
C PHE A 93 -0.34 -3.66 -10.56
N LEU A 94 -0.83 -3.94 -11.76
CA LEU A 94 -1.24 -5.26 -12.22
C LEU A 94 -0.01 -6.02 -12.76
N PRO A 95 -0.09 -7.35 -12.95
CA PRO A 95 1.03 -8.15 -13.46
C PRO A 95 1.69 -7.55 -14.71
N HIS A 96 0.93 -7.19 -15.74
CA HIS A 96 1.47 -6.62 -16.98
C HIS A 96 2.19 -5.27 -16.79
N HIS A 97 1.82 -4.49 -15.76
CA HIS A 97 2.53 -3.26 -15.43
C HIS A 97 3.91 -3.55 -14.80
N ILE A 98 3.98 -4.59 -13.97
CA ILE A 98 5.24 -5.02 -13.36
C ILE A 98 6.14 -5.64 -14.43
N ASP A 99 5.59 -6.50 -15.32
CA ASP A 99 6.33 -7.09 -16.43
C ASP A 99 6.98 -6.00 -17.31
N ALA A 100 6.20 -5.00 -17.73
CA ALA A 100 6.70 -3.89 -18.54
C ALA A 100 7.76 -3.04 -17.80
N LEU A 101 7.64 -2.88 -16.48
CA LEU A 101 8.64 -2.21 -15.67
C LEU A 101 9.94 -3.01 -15.62
N MET A 102 9.84 -4.32 -15.45
CA MET A 102 10.97 -5.24 -15.34
C MET A 102 11.78 -5.37 -16.65
N GLU A 103 11.23 -4.99 -17.81
CA GLU A 103 12.00 -4.94 -19.07
C GLU A 103 13.22 -3.98 -18.99
N THR A 104 13.15 -2.96 -18.13
CA THR A 104 14.18 -1.93 -18.01
C THR A 104 14.74 -1.76 -16.60
N ALA A 105 14.11 -2.34 -15.60
CA ALA A 105 14.52 -2.24 -14.21
C ALA A 105 15.76 -3.09 -13.93
N GLU A 106 16.73 -2.53 -13.21
CA GLU A 106 17.88 -3.26 -12.68
C GLU A 106 17.61 -3.82 -11.27
N ILE A 107 16.69 -3.18 -10.54
CA ILE A 107 16.24 -3.58 -9.20
C ILE A 107 14.74 -3.82 -9.28
N ALA A 108 14.31 -5.02 -8.93
CA ALA A 108 12.88 -5.37 -8.89
C ALA A 108 12.11 -4.57 -7.83
N PRO A 109 10.82 -4.29 -8.04
CA PRO A 109 9.97 -3.72 -6.98
C PRO A 109 9.97 -4.62 -5.74
N MET A 110 10.21 -4.03 -4.57
CA MET A 110 10.19 -4.75 -3.28
C MET A 110 8.77 -4.83 -2.71
N VAL A 111 7.92 -3.88 -3.08
CA VAL A 111 6.56 -3.73 -2.55
C VAL A 111 5.58 -3.40 -3.67
N ASN A 112 4.39 -4.01 -3.63
CA ASN A 112 3.21 -3.53 -4.36
C ASN A 112 2.10 -3.21 -3.35
N GLN A 113 1.76 -1.94 -3.19
CA GLN A 113 0.71 -1.49 -2.31
C GLN A 113 -0.62 -1.44 -3.06
N ILE A 114 -1.55 -2.34 -2.73
CA ILE A 114 -2.85 -2.49 -3.42
C ILE A 114 -4.02 -2.43 -2.42
N ARG A 115 -5.24 -2.20 -2.94
CA ARG A 115 -6.43 -2.25 -2.11
C ARG A 115 -6.78 -3.70 -1.78
N LEU A 116 -6.79 -4.04 -0.49
CA LEU A 116 -7.18 -5.36 -0.02
C LEU A 116 -8.00 -5.23 1.26
N CYS A 117 -9.13 -5.92 1.30
CA CYS A 117 -10.00 -6.03 2.46
C CYS A 117 -10.82 -7.32 2.34
N PRO A 118 -11.52 -7.78 3.40
CA PRO A 118 -12.44 -8.90 3.26
C PRO A 118 -13.37 -8.72 2.07
N GLY A 119 -13.46 -9.75 1.22
CA GLY A 119 -14.23 -9.74 -0.03
C GLY A 119 -13.58 -9.06 -1.24
N GLU A 120 -12.40 -8.47 -1.07
CA GLU A 120 -11.58 -7.90 -2.16
C GLU A 120 -10.15 -8.43 -2.04
N THR A 121 -9.89 -9.59 -2.62
CA THR A 121 -8.65 -10.35 -2.42
C THR A 121 -7.62 -10.19 -3.53
N GLN A 122 -8.03 -9.69 -4.72
CA GLN A 122 -7.17 -9.49 -5.89
C GLN A 122 -6.21 -10.66 -6.17
N ASP A 123 -6.72 -11.88 -6.16
CA ASP A 123 -5.95 -13.13 -6.13
C ASP A 123 -4.86 -13.21 -7.21
N ALA A 124 -5.16 -12.77 -8.44
CA ALA A 124 -4.19 -12.79 -9.53
C ALA A 124 -2.98 -11.88 -9.26
N VAL A 125 -3.20 -10.68 -8.71
CA VAL A 125 -2.13 -9.73 -8.38
C VAL A 125 -1.33 -10.25 -7.18
N VAL A 126 -2.03 -10.78 -6.17
CA VAL A 126 -1.39 -11.33 -4.95
C VAL A 126 -0.53 -12.54 -5.29
N SER A 127 -1.02 -13.48 -6.11
CA SER A 127 -0.25 -14.65 -6.54
C SER A 127 0.99 -14.24 -7.33
N TYR A 128 0.82 -13.34 -8.28
CA TYR A 128 1.94 -12.79 -9.04
C TYR A 128 3.00 -12.14 -8.14
N CYS A 129 2.58 -11.30 -7.19
CA CYS A 129 3.52 -10.66 -6.25
C CYS A 129 4.28 -11.69 -5.41
N ARG A 130 3.61 -12.75 -4.93
CA ARG A 130 4.24 -13.83 -4.16
C ARG A 130 5.27 -14.60 -4.98
N GLU A 131 4.95 -14.96 -6.22
CA GLU A 131 5.84 -15.65 -7.15
C GLU A 131 7.11 -14.84 -7.45
N HIS A 132 7.00 -13.50 -7.46
CA HIS A 132 8.11 -12.58 -7.73
C HIS A 132 8.75 -12.00 -6.46
N HIS A 133 8.42 -12.53 -5.28
CA HIS A 133 8.94 -12.07 -3.97
C HIS A 133 8.68 -10.57 -3.69
N ILE A 134 7.57 -10.04 -4.19
CA ILE A 134 7.11 -8.68 -3.95
C ILE A 134 6.19 -8.67 -2.73
N LEU A 135 6.53 -7.90 -1.70
CA LEU A 135 5.68 -7.76 -0.52
C LEU A 135 4.38 -7.02 -0.89
N VAL A 136 3.26 -7.53 -0.40
CA VAL A 136 1.96 -6.90 -0.61
C VAL A 136 1.57 -6.06 0.61
N GLU A 137 1.43 -4.74 0.41
CA GLU A 137 0.81 -3.84 1.37
C GLU A 137 -0.67 -3.65 1.04
N ALA A 138 -1.53 -3.75 2.06
CA ALA A 138 -2.98 -3.67 1.95
C ALA A 138 -3.49 -2.30 2.40
N TYR A 139 -3.81 -1.40 1.46
CA TYR A 139 -4.47 -0.16 1.83
C TYR A 139 -6.00 -0.33 1.89
N SER A 140 -6.67 0.52 2.66
CA SER A 140 -8.12 0.45 2.95
C SER A 140 -8.58 -0.91 3.49
N PRO A 141 -7.92 -1.49 4.49
CA PRO A 141 -8.24 -2.84 4.98
C PRO A 141 -9.67 -2.98 5.53
N MET A 142 -10.36 -1.87 5.78
CA MET A 142 -11.77 -1.83 6.21
C MET A 142 -12.72 -1.39 5.08
N GLY A 143 -12.32 -1.54 3.80
CA GLY A 143 -13.16 -1.23 2.64
C GLY A 143 -13.77 0.17 2.67
N THR A 144 -13.01 1.19 3.12
CA THR A 144 -13.48 2.57 3.30
C THR A 144 -14.72 2.69 4.21
N GLY A 145 -14.88 1.77 5.16
CA GLY A 145 -15.96 1.77 6.15
C GLY A 145 -17.20 0.98 5.73
N LYS A 146 -17.28 0.46 4.51
CA LYS A 146 -18.44 -0.35 4.07
C LYS A 146 -18.54 -1.67 4.82
N ILE A 147 -17.41 -2.25 5.23
CA ILE A 147 -17.32 -3.51 5.97
C ILE A 147 -18.13 -3.52 7.28
N PHE A 148 -18.26 -2.38 7.93
CA PHE A 148 -18.99 -2.27 9.20
C PHE A 148 -20.51 -2.52 9.09
N LYS A 149 -21.04 -2.60 7.86
CA LYS A 149 -22.45 -2.90 7.58
C LYS A 149 -22.69 -4.36 7.20
N VAL A 150 -21.65 -5.18 7.19
CA VAL A 150 -21.73 -6.60 6.80
C VAL A 150 -22.05 -7.45 8.02
N PRO A 151 -23.21 -8.14 8.06
CA PRO A 151 -23.64 -8.89 9.25
C PRO A 151 -22.66 -9.98 9.68
N GLN A 152 -22.03 -10.67 8.72
CA GLN A 152 -21.01 -11.69 8.99
C GLN A 152 -19.81 -11.12 9.77
N MET A 153 -19.43 -9.88 9.50
CA MET A 153 -18.34 -9.23 10.22
C MET A 153 -18.73 -8.87 11.64
N THR A 154 -20.00 -8.52 11.89
CA THR A 154 -20.51 -8.32 13.24
C THR A 154 -20.50 -9.62 14.03
N ALA A 155 -20.96 -10.72 13.43
CA ALA A 155 -20.91 -12.03 14.06
C ALA A 155 -19.48 -12.49 14.42
N LEU A 156 -18.51 -12.23 13.54
CA LEU A 156 -17.10 -12.50 13.86
C LEU A 156 -16.58 -11.63 15.01
N ALA A 157 -16.91 -10.35 15.00
CA ALA A 157 -16.53 -9.43 16.07
C ALA A 157 -17.03 -9.93 17.43
N GLU A 158 -18.27 -10.41 17.50
CA GLU A 158 -18.85 -11.03 18.68
C GLU A 158 -18.14 -12.34 19.07
N LYS A 159 -17.92 -13.25 18.09
CA LYS A 159 -17.24 -14.54 18.29
C LYS A 159 -15.88 -14.37 18.94
N TYR A 160 -15.06 -13.42 18.43
CA TYR A 160 -13.70 -13.20 18.90
C TYR A 160 -13.57 -12.14 19.99
N GLN A 161 -14.69 -11.50 20.40
CA GLN A 161 -14.69 -10.37 21.36
C GLN A 161 -13.71 -9.26 20.92
N ARG A 162 -13.76 -8.91 19.63
CA ARG A 162 -12.92 -7.90 18.97
C ARG A 162 -13.78 -6.97 18.12
N SER A 163 -13.26 -5.79 17.80
CA SER A 163 -13.97 -4.93 16.85
C SER A 163 -13.87 -5.46 15.42
N VAL A 164 -14.82 -5.08 14.58
CA VAL A 164 -14.78 -5.38 13.13
C VAL A 164 -13.46 -4.89 12.50
N ALA A 165 -12.93 -3.75 12.96
CA ALA A 165 -11.64 -3.24 12.48
C ALA A 165 -10.50 -4.19 12.82
N GLN A 166 -10.45 -4.71 14.05
CA GLN A 166 -9.44 -5.69 14.46
C GLN A 166 -9.58 -7.00 13.68
N ILE A 167 -10.79 -7.49 13.41
CA ILE A 167 -11.01 -8.66 12.55
C ILE A 167 -10.43 -8.44 11.15
N CYS A 168 -10.69 -7.29 10.51
CA CYS A 168 -10.16 -6.97 9.18
C CYS A 168 -8.64 -6.92 9.16
N ILE A 169 -8.03 -6.29 10.18
CA ILE A 169 -6.57 -6.15 10.26
C ILE A 169 -5.94 -7.53 10.51
N ARG A 170 -6.50 -8.33 11.44
CA ARG A 170 -6.01 -9.68 11.73
C ARG A 170 -6.13 -10.61 10.52
N TRP A 171 -7.27 -10.57 9.82
CA TRP A 171 -7.45 -11.29 8.56
C TRP A 171 -6.35 -10.92 7.55
N SER A 172 -6.09 -9.64 7.36
CA SER A 172 -5.06 -9.16 6.44
C SER A 172 -3.66 -9.70 6.80
N LEU A 173 -3.31 -9.70 8.09
CA LEU A 173 -2.06 -10.28 8.60
C LEU A 173 -1.98 -11.79 8.35
N GLN A 174 -3.06 -12.54 8.60
CA GLN A 174 -3.08 -14.00 8.37
C GLN A 174 -3.05 -14.36 6.89
N MET A 175 -3.55 -13.48 6.01
CA MET A 175 -3.38 -13.61 4.57
C MET A 175 -1.94 -13.29 4.09
N GLY A 176 -1.05 -12.87 5.00
CA GLY A 176 0.34 -12.52 4.69
C GLY A 176 0.52 -11.13 4.10
N PHE A 177 -0.43 -10.22 4.32
CA PHE A 177 -0.36 -8.83 3.88
C PHE A 177 0.10 -7.91 5.01
N LEU A 178 0.66 -6.76 4.66
CA LEU A 178 0.92 -5.66 5.59
C LEU A 178 -0.25 -4.66 5.54
N PRO A 179 -1.20 -4.68 6.50
CA PRO A 179 -2.34 -3.77 6.49
C PRO A 179 -1.96 -2.36 6.89
N LEU A 180 -2.56 -1.37 6.22
CA LEU A 180 -2.38 0.06 6.47
C LEU A 180 -3.69 0.70 6.96
N PRO A 181 -4.11 0.46 8.22
CA PRO A 181 -5.30 1.08 8.79
C PRO A 181 -5.08 2.57 9.06
N LYS A 182 -6.05 3.40 8.70
CA LYS A 182 -6.02 4.84 8.97
C LYS A 182 -7.12 5.22 9.96
N SER A 183 -6.77 5.97 10.99
CA SER A 183 -7.73 6.64 11.87
C SER A 183 -7.22 8.02 12.29
N VAL A 184 -8.15 8.90 12.67
CA VAL A 184 -7.87 10.19 13.31
C VAL A 184 -8.31 10.20 14.79
N THR A 185 -8.90 9.09 15.26
CA THR A 185 -9.37 8.92 16.64
C THR A 185 -8.32 8.18 17.43
N PRO A 186 -7.69 8.78 18.46
CA PRO A 186 -6.60 8.13 19.22
C PRO A 186 -6.96 6.75 19.77
N ALA A 187 -8.15 6.58 20.32
CA ALA A 187 -8.60 5.28 20.83
C ALA A 187 -8.63 4.20 19.77
N ARG A 188 -9.10 4.54 18.54
CA ARG A 188 -9.12 3.60 17.41
C ARG A 188 -7.72 3.29 16.87
N ILE A 189 -6.79 4.25 16.93
CA ILE A 189 -5.39 4.02 16.56
C ILE A 189 -4.77 2.98 17.49
N ALA A 190 -4.97 3.14 18.81
CA ALA A 190 -4.51 2.16 19.80
C ALA A 190 -5.17 0.79 19.63
N GLU A 191 -6.49 0.76 19.44
CA GLU A 191 -7.27 -0.46 19.20
C GLU A 191 -6.80 -1.24 17.96
N ASN A 192 -6.55 -0.54 16.84
CA ASN A 192 -6.09 -1.15 15.60
C ASN A 192 -4.71 -1.85 15.72
N ALA A 193 -3.91 -1.51 16.72
CA ALA A 193 -2.64 -2.17 17.01
C ALA A 193 -2.79 -3.43 17.88
N GLN A 194 -3.94 -3.65 18.52
CA GLN A 194 -4.20 -4.78 19.41
C GLN A 194 -4.76 -5.97 18.61
N VAL A 195 -3.94 -6.55 17.74
CA VAL A 195 -4.34 -7.60 16.78
C VAL A 195 -3.39 -8.80 16.78
N PHE A 196 -2.41 -8.85 17.70
CA PHE A 196 -1.40 -9.90 17.75
C PHE A 196 -1.68 -10.95 18.83
N ASP A 197 -2.69 -10.76 19.67
CA ASP A 197 -3.06 -11.58 20.80
C ASP A 197 -4.24 -12.53 20.53
N PHE A 198 -4.69 -12.62 19.28
CA PHE A 198 -5.72 -13.56 18.83
C PHE A 198 -5.50 -13.98 17.38
N GLU A 199 -6.14 -15.07 16.97
CA GLU A 199 -6.14 -15.58 15.60
C GLU A 199 -7.56 -15.93 15.17
N LEU A 200 -7.85 -15.71 13.88
CA LEU A 200 -9.05 -16.22 13.23
C LEU A 200 -8.80 -17.68 12.85
N ASP A 201 -9.79 -18.54 13.01
CA ASP A 201 -9.71 -19.90 12.48
C ASP A 201 -9.76 -19.91 10.94
N GLU A 202 -9.32 -21.00 10.33
CA GLU A 202 -9.20 -21.12 8.86
C GLU A 202 -10.56 -20.93 8.16
N ALA A 203 -11.65 -21.39 8.76
CA ALA A 203 -12.99 -21.26 8.20
C ALA A 203 -13.41 -19.78 8.15
N ASP A 204 -13.09 -19.01 9.19
CA ASP A 204 -13.40 -17.59 9.26
C ASP A 204 -12.50 -16.76 8.33
N VAL A 205 -11.22 -17.15 8.18
CA VAL A 205 -10.34 -16.54 7.17
C VAL A 205 -10.90 -16.75 5.77
N ALA A 206 -11.33 -17.97 5.45
CA ALA A 206 -11.92 -18.30 4.16
C ALA A 206 -13.27 -17.59 3.95
N MET A 207 -14.11 -17.51 4.97
CA MET A 207 -15.39 -16.78 4.93
C MET A 207 -15.15 -15.30 4.63
N ASN A 208 -14.20 -14.64 5.30
CA ASN A 208 -13.84 -13.25 5.02
C ASN A 208 -13.43 -13.04 3.56
N ALA A 209 -12.63 -13.94 3.00
CA ALA A 209 -12.22 -13.88 1.60
C ALA A 209 -13.42 -14.03 0.64
N SER A 210 -14.45 -14.78 1.03
CA SER A 210 -15.63 -15.06 0.21
C SER A 210 -16.66 -13.93 0.12
N LEU A 211 -16.56 -12.88 0.93
CA LEU A 211 -17.51 -11.74 1.00
C LEU A 211 -17.44 -10.81 -0.23
N LYS A 212 -17.42 -11.38 -1.43
CA LYS A 212 -17.21 -10.63 -2.69
C LYS A 212 -18.17 -9.45 -2.83
N GLY A 213 -17.60 -8.29 -3.22
CA GLY A 213 -18.36 -7.06 -3.48
C GLY A 213 -18.88 -6.32 -2.25
N CYS A 214 -18.75 -6.85 -1.03
CA CYS A 214 -19.27 -6.21 0.19
C CYS A 214 -18.68 -4.81 0.44
N CYS A 215 -17.44 -4.58 0.00
CA CYS A 215 -16.74 -3.32 0.14
C CYS A 215 -16.61 -2.55 -1.20
N GLY A 216 -17.25 -3.02 -2.27
CA GLY A 216 -17.03 -2.55 -3.64
C GLY A 216 -15.71 -3.06 -4.19
N GLU A 217 -15.42 -2.68 -5.42
CA GLU A 217 -14.26 -3.17 -6.17
C GLU A 217 -13.13 -2.14 -6.21
N SER A 218 -11.90 -2.62 -6.44
CA SER A 218 -10.75 -1.78 -6.76
C SER A 218 -11.00 -1.02 -8.08
N ARG A 219 -10.39 0.14 -8.19
CA ARG A 219 -10.38 0.85 -9.48
C ARG A 219 -9.46 0.12 -10.45
N ASP A 220 -9.87 0.03 -11.68
CA ASP A 220 -9.02 -0.47 -12.76
C ASP A 220 -7.87 0.53 -12.99
N PRO A 221 -6.60 0.13 -12.78
CA PRO A 221 -5.46 1.02 -12.96
C PRO A 221 -5.28 1.54 -14.39
N ASP A 222 -5.82 0.81 -15.38
CA ASP A 222 -5.77 1.22 -16.79
C ASP A 222 -6.86 2.22 -17.18
N GLN A 223 -7.81 2.50 -16.28
CA GLN A 223 -8.95 3.37 -16.55
C GLN A 223 -9.09 4.54 -15.58
N ILE A 224 -8.09 4.79 -14.75
CA ILE A 224 -8.13 5.95 -13.84
C ILE A 224 -8.10 7.28 -14.62
N LEU A 225 -8.82 8.28 -14.09
CA LEU A 225 -9.01 9.59 -14.74
C LEU A 225 -8.25 10.73 -14.05
N PHE A 226 -7.21 10.42 -13.27
CA PHE A 226 -6.41 11.42 -12.54
C PHE A 226 -4.92 11.10 -12.60
#